data_0f437b72379d17afd39a848e0b2ea315
#
_entry.id   0f437b72379d17afd39a848e0b2ea315
#
_cell.length_a   1.000
_cell.length_b   1.000
_cell.length_c   1.000
_cell.angle_alpha   90.00
_cell.angle_beta   90.00
_cell.angle_gamma   90.00
#
_symmetry.space_group_name_H-M   'P 1'
#
loop_
_entity.id
_entity.type
_entity.pdbx_description
1 polymer ?
#
loop_
_entity_poly.entity_id
_entity_poly.type
_entity_poly.pdbx_seq_one_letter_code
_entity_poly.pdbx_strand_id
1 'polypeptide(L)'
;MCKLWYKTAKPVFNSVDLPPGSGINTRLEEGAVFRQAMNGKEVKLVIAGFKRAYDKTNAKADKLRLPYGLDLAIKSKQVMRETRMYRRYGVDEDILIERVFVSETVGINFLLRKSEHIMTKGKAAAAPLLRRHVVFFDIHNRHIPYQLVEKVTAYAVVLNITFGKADQSGYGRRTRHSRQPQHPKTCAVIILEHWVAKTRDRYGCIIEDPLYHLPKYGALAVEELHTVMQATMKANGGDRFGKRVTSHSLRYGGATMLAAAGLPHYIIAMYGGWSQDSQTLKLYTKPSTQMVNIVSKHMASMGNEDSSMYFINDAYVISQGGYKNNGP
;
A
#
# COMPACT_ATOMS: atom_id res chain seq x y z
N MET A 1 6.97 -24.35 -0.34
CA MET A 1 7.64 -25.53 0.19
C MET A 1 7.12 -26.85 -0.40
N CYS A 2 5.85 -27.22 -0.34
CA CYS A 2 5.38 -28.50 -0.86
C CYS A 2 5.64 -28.82 -2.36
N LYS A 3 5.60 -27.83 -3.26
CA LYS A 3 5.93 -28.05 -4.69
C LYS A 3 7.43 -28.30 -4.93
N LEU A 4 8.29 -27.69 -4.12
CA LEU A 4 9.74 -27.94 -4.18
C LEU A 4 10.05 -29.35 -3.66
N TRP A 5 9.38 -29.74 -2.58
CA TRP A 5 9.55 -31.07 -1.98
C TRP A 5 9.11 -32.19 -2.94
N TYR A 6 7.98 -32.01 -3.63
CA TYR A 6 7.48 -32.99 -4.60
C TYR A 6 8.36 -33.10 -5.86
N LYS A 7 9.01 -32.02 -6.27
CA LYS A 7 9.97 -32.05 -7.40
C LYS A 7 11.35 -32.59 -7.02
N THR A 8 11.79 -32.36 -5.77
CA THR A 8 13.11 -32.81 -5.30
C THR A 8 13.08 -34.21 -4.70
N ALA A 9 11.98 -34.64 -4.12
CA ALA A 9 11.87 -35.99 -3.56
C ALA A 9 11.74 -37.11 -4.62
N LYS A 10 11.15 -36.77 -5.78
CA LYS A 10 10.96 -37.77 -6.86
C LYS A 10 12.27 -38.34 -7.45
N PRO A 11 13.35 -37.57 -7.64
CA PRO A 11 14.64 -38.10 -8.07
C PRO A 11 15.38 -38.88 -6.99
N VAL A 12 15.24 -38.51 -5.71
CA VAL A 12 15.96 -39.12 -4.61
C VAL A 12 15.48 -40.59 -4.35
N PHE A 13 14.20 -40.88 -4.61
CA PHE A 13 13.67 -42.23 -4.45
C PHE A 13 13.93 -43.16 -5.65
N ASN A 14 14.37 -42.62 -6.79
CA ASN A 14 14.63 -43.40 -8.00
C ASN A 14 16.12 -43.72 -8.22
N SER A 15 17.04 -43.22 -7.37
CA SER A 15 18.49 -43.36 -7.57
C SER A 15 19.27 -43.75 -6.30
N VAL A 16 18.70 -44.62 -5.48
CA VAL A 16 19.48 -45.24 -4.40
C VAL A 16 20.07 -46.54 -4.95
N ASP A 17 21.30 -46.49 -5.46
CA ASP A 17 22.16 -47.64 -5.66
C ASP A 17 22.49 -48.21 -4.28
N LEU A 18 21.87 -49.34 -3.97
CA LEU A 18 22.10 -50.05 -2.71
C LEU A 18 23.34 -50.95 -2.86
N PRO A 19 24.26 -50.94 -1.86
CA PRO A 19 25.42 -51.79 -1.91
C PRO A 19 25.01 -53.27 -1.91
N PRO A 20 25.73 -54.14 -2.64
CA PRO A 20 25.42 -55.56 -2.73
C PRO A 20 25.59 -56.24 -1.36
N GLY A 21 24.53 -56.89 -0.88
CA GLY A 21 24.52 -57.67 0.36
C GLY A 21 23.66 -57.16 1.52
N SER A 22 23.06 -55.98 1.42
CA SER A 22 22.10 -55.49 2.40
C SER A 22 20.69 -55.96 2.07
N GLY A 23 20.04 -56.68 2.99
CA GLY A 23 18.74 -57.34 2.88
C GLY A 23 17.68 -56.62 2.04
N ILE A 24 17.71 -56.91 0.75
CA ILE A 24 16.91 -56.26 -0.29
C ILE A 24 15.41 -56.46 -0.06
N ASN A 25 15.01 -57.56 0.54
CA ASN A 25 13.60 -57.89 0.72
C ASN A 25 12.89 -57.01 1.76
N THR A 26 13.53 -56.72 2.90
CA THR A 26 12.93 -55.89 3.95
C THR A 26 12.68 -54.45 3.50
N ARG A 27 13.59 -53.88 2.72
CA ARG A 27 13.42 -52.50 2.23
C ARG A 27 12.42 -52.39 1.07
N LEU A 28 12.28 -53.43 0.27
CA LEU A 28 11.22 -53.50 -0.75
C LEU A 28 9.84 -53.63 -0.11
N GLU A 29 9.74 -54.38 1.00
CA GLU A 29 8.51 -54.50 1.78
C GLU A 29 8.17 -53.18 2.48
N GLU A 30 9.13 -52.50 3.11
CA GLU A 30 8.94 -51.20 3.69
C GLU A 30 8.51 -50.16 2.63
N GLY A 31 9.12 -50.18 1.45
CA GLY A 31 8.73 -49.34 0.34
C GLY A 31 7.35 -49.68 -0.23
N ALA A 32 6.94 -50.93 -0.20
CA ALA A 32 5.61 -51.35 -0.59
C ALA A 32 4.56 -50.97 0.46
N VAL A 33 4.87 -51.15 1.74
CA VAL A 33 4.02 -50.70 2.87
C VAL A 33 3.87 -49.17 2.86
N PHE A 34 4.96 -48.44 2.62
CA PHE A 34 4.89 -46.98 2.49
C PHE A 34 4.03 -46.55 1.30
N ARG A 35 4.16 -47.21 0.15
CA ARG A 35 3.29 -46.94 -1.02
C ARG A 35 1.83 -47.30 -0.75
N GLN A 36 1.58 -48.39 -0.01
CA GLN A 36 0.24 -48.81 0.37
C GLN A 36 -0.38 -47.83 1.38
N ALA A 37 0.40 -47.35 2.37
CA ALA A 37 -0.01 -46.31 3.30
C ALA A 37 -0.31 -44.98 2.56
N MET A 38 0.54 -44.57 1.61
CA MET A 38 0.33 -43.40 0.80
C MET A 38 -0.88 -43.47 -0.15
N ASN A 39 -1.34 -44.68 -0.43
CA ASN A 39 -2.56 -44.94 -1.22
C ASN A 39 -3.81 -45.14 -0.37
N GLY A 40 -3.69 -45.16 0.94
CA GLY A 40 -4.81 -45.23 1.87
C GLY A 40 -5.80 -44.10 1.70
N LYS A 41 -7.08 -44.36 1.95
CA LYS A 41 -8.16 -43.35 1.83
C LYS A 41 -7.89 -42.11 2.70
N GLU A 42 -7.34 -42.32 3.89
CA GLU A 42 -7.02 -41.26 4.86
C GLU A 42 -5.88 -40.39 4.39
N VAL A 43 -4.81 -40.99 3.85
CA VAL A 43 -3.68 -40.22 3.30
C VAL A 43 -4.11 -39.41 2.07
N LYS A 44 -4.95 -39.97 1.21
CA LYS A 44 -5.54 -39.23 0.07
C LYS A 44 -6.41 -38.06 0.54
N LEU A 45 -7.17 -38.24 1.64
CA LEU A 45 -7.98 -37.19 2.23
C LEU A 45 -7.11 -36.05 2.84
N VAL A 46 -6.03 -36.44 3.53
CA VAL A 46 -5.06 -35.48 4.09
C VAL A 46 -4.37 -34.71 2.97
N ILE A 47 -3.86 -35.37 1.95
CA ILE A 47 -3.24 -34.74 0.79
C ILE A 47 -4.24 -33.83 0.05
N ALA A 48 -5.49 -34.26 -0.12
CA ALA A 48 -6.54 -33.47 -0.73
C ALA A 48 -6.94 -32.27 0.16
N GLY A 49 -6.86 -32.42 1.48
CA GLY A 49 -7.04 -31.34 2.44
C GLY A 49 -5.93 -30.30 2.34
N PHE A 50 -4.67 -30.72 2.34
CA PHE A 50 -3.52 -29.85 2.13
C PHE A 50 -3.56 -29.16 0.76
N LYS A 51 -3.91 -29.87 -0.30
CA LYS A 51 -4.05 -29.29 -1.64
C LYS A 51 -5.16 -28.23 -1.66
N ARG A 52 -6.33 -28.51 -1.06
CA ARG A 52 -7.41 -27.52 -0.96
C ARG A 52 -7.02 -26.30 -0.15
N ALA A 53 -6.32 -26.48 0.97
CA ALA A 53 -5.82 -25.37 1.79
C ALA A 53 -4.77 -24.56 1.03
N TYR A 54 -3.85 -25.22 0.33
CA TYR A 54 -2.82 -24.59 -0.50
C TYR A 54 -3.44 -23.86 -1.68
N ASP A 55 -4.38 -24.45 -2.42
CA ASP A 55 -5.07 -23.83 -3.56
C ASP A 55 -5.95 -22.67 -3.09
N LYS A 56 -6.63 -22.80 -1.94
CA LYS A 56 -7.36 -21.69 -1.30
C LYS A 56 -6.43 -20.54 -0.91
N THR A 57 -5.28 -20.85 -0.34
CA THR A 57 -4.30 -19.83 0.09
C THR A 57 -3.66 -19.14 -1.10
N ASN A 58 -3.30 -19.88 -2.15
CA ASN A 58 -2.72 -19.32 -3.37
C ASN A 58 -3.76 -18.58 -4.21
N ALA A 59 -4.96 -19.14 -4.39
CA ALA A 59 -6.04 -18.42 -5.08
C ALA A 59 -6.43 -17.13 -4.35
N LYS A 60 -6.29 -17.09 -3.02
CA LYS A 60 -6.48 -15.88 -2.22
C LYS A 60 -5.28 -14.93 -2.35
N ALA A 61 -4.06 -15.46 -2.43
CA ALA A 61 -2.85 -14.68 -2.67
C ALA A 61 -2.83 -14.06 -4.07
N ASP A 62 -3.28 -14.80 -5.09
CA ASP A 62 -3.40 -14.30 -6.46
C ASP A 62 -4.52 -13.26 -6.63
N LYS A 63 -5.53 -13.29 -5.75
CA LYS A 63 -6.58 -12.27 -5.67
C LYS A 63 -6.17 -11.05 -4.84
N LEU A 64 -5.10 -11.12 -4.05
CA LEU A 64 -4.62 -9.98 -3.27
C LEU A 64 -4.11 -8.89 -4.20
N ARG A 65 -4.60 -7.69 -3.98
CA ARG A 65 -4.12 -6.50 -4.68
C ARG A 65 -2.69 -6.22 -4.30
N LEU A 66 -1.93 -5.68 -5.25
CA LEU A 66 -0.55 -5.28 -5.02
C LEU A 66 -0.50 -3.85 -4.48
N PRO A 67 0.45 -3.53 -3.60
CA PRO A 67 0.70 -2.16 -3.19
C PRO A 67 1.23 -1.35 -4.38
N TYR A 68 0.83 -0.08 -4.45
CA TYR A 68 1.30 0.88 -5.44
C TYR A 68 1.89 2.08 -4.71
N GLY A 69 3.22 2.16 -4.67
CA GLY A 69 3.97 3.14 -3.90
C GLY A 69 4.30 4.41 -4.69
N LEU A 70 4.93 5.38 -4.00
CA LEU A 70 5.35 6.66 -4.58
C LEU A 70 6.40 6.50 -5.69
N ASP A 71 7.25 5.48 -5.60
CA ASP A 71 8.20 5.12 -6.65
C ASP A 71 7.52 4.77 -7.98
N LEU A 72 6.42 4.01 -7.90
CA LEU A 72 5.60 3.69 -9.08
C LEU A 72 4.83 4.91 -9.60
N ALA A 73 4.34 5.79 -8.71
CA ALA A 73 3.71 7.02 -9.12
C ALA A 73 4.69 7.97 -9.87
N ILE A 74 5.96 8.01 -9.48
CA ILE A 74 6.98 8.74 -10.23
C ILE A 74 7.20 8.10 -11.61
N LYS A 75 7.32 6.78 -11.68
CA LYS A 75 7.51 6.04 -12.93
C LYS A 75 6.30 6.13 -13.86
N SER A 76 5.10 6.33 -13.34
CA SER A 76 3.88 6.45 -14.15
C SER A 76 3.98 7.60 -15.15
N LYS A 77 4.62 8.71 -14.77
CA LYS A 77 4.84 9.85 -15.68
C LYS A 77 5.67 9.44 -16.91
N GLN A 78 6.71 8.66 -16.69
CA GLN A 78 7.55 8.15 -17.79
C GLN A 78 6.76 7.17 -18.66
N VAL A 79 6.05 6.21 -18.05
CA VAL A 79 5.24 5.22 -18.77
C VAL A 79 4.16 5.90 -19.63
N MET A 80 3.47 6.93 -19.11
CA MET A 80 2.46 7.66 -19.87
C MET A 80 3.07 8.36 -21.10
N ARG A 81 4.29 8.92 -20.99
CA ARG A 81 5.00 9.52 -22.13
C ARG A 81 5.47 8.48 -23.13
N GLU A 82 6.13 7.41 -22.69
CA GLU A 82 6.64 6.34 -23.56
C GLU A 82 5.53 5.63 -24.33
N THR A 83 4.39 5.38 -23.67
CA THR A 83 3.20 4.78 -24.31
C THR A 83 2.39 5.79 -25.11
N ARG A 84 2.77 7.07 -25.09
CA ARG A 84 2.08 8.16 -25.80
C ARG A 84 0.59 8.23 -25.47
N MET A 85 0.24 7.90 -24.23
CA MET A 85 -1.16 7.74 -23.77
C MET A 85 -2.00 8.98 -24.02
N TYR A 86 -1.41 10.17 -23.87
CA TYR A 86 -2.09 11.47 -24.02
C TYR A 86 -1.66 12.25 -25.26
N ARG A 87 -0.84 11.67 -26.17
CA ARG A 87 -0.29 12.36 -27.35
C ARG A 87 -1.36 13.06 -28.21
N ARG A 88 -2.55 12.47 -28.30
CA ARG A 88 -3.67 13.05 -29.09
C ARG A 88 -4.14 14.42 -28.57
N TYR A 89 -3.77 14.79 -27.36
CA TYR A 89 -4.16 16.06 -26.74
C TYR A 89 -3.11 17.17 -26.94
N GLY A 90 -2.01 16.89 -27.64
CA GLY A 90 -1.00 17.87 -28.04
C GLY A 90 -0.40 18.62 -26.85
N VAL A 91 -0.51 19.94 -26.85
CA VAL A 91 0.05 20.84 -25.82
C VAL A 91 -0.49 20.59 -24.40
N ASP A 92 -1.60 19.91 -24.27
CA ASP A 92 -2.21 19.58 -22.98
C ASP A 92 -1.79 18.19 -22.45
N GLU A 93 -0.90 17.48 -23.15
CA GLU A 93 -0.40 16.17 -22.73
C GLU A 93 0.20 16.22 -21.32
N ASP A 94 1.05 17.21 -21.05
CA ASP A 94 1.75 17.32 -19.76
C ASP A 94 0.81 17.57 -18.59
N ILE A 95 -0.26 18.36 -18.75
CA ILE A 95 -1.22 18.59 -17.67
C ILE A 95 -2.07 17.36 -17.39
N LEU A 96 -2.36 16.53 -18.41
CA LEU A 96 -3.10 15.27 -18.24
C LEU A 96 -2.24 14.23 -17.53
N ILE A 97 -0.95 14.14 -17.86
CA ILE A 97 0.03 13.30 -17.15
C ILE A 97 0.15 13.75 -15.68
N GLU A 98 0.26 15.05 -15.47
CA GLU A 98 0.36 15.63 -14.12
C GLU A 98 -0.91 15.36 -13.30
N ARG A 99 -2.09 15.48 -13.88
CA ARG A 99 -3.38 15.18 -13.25
C ARG A 99 -3.40 13.78 -12.63
N VAL A 100 -2.97 12.79 -13.39
CA VAL A 100 -2.92 11.39 -12.92
C VAL A 100 -1.88 11.25 -11.82
N PHE A 101 -0.68 11.76 -12.03
CA PHE A 101 0.40 11.72 -11.04
C PHE A 101 0.01 12.36 -9.70
N VAL A 102 -0.62 13.54 -9.73
CA VAL A 102 -1.13 14.20 -8.52
C VAL A 102 -2.15 13.32 -7.82
N SER A 103 -3.06 12.71 -8.57
CA SER A 103 -4.07 11.82 -8.03
C SER A 103 -3.43 10.58 -7.36
N GLU A 104 -2.46 9.94 -8.00
CA GLU A 104 -1.72 8.82 -7.41
C GLU A 104 -1.02 9.23 -6.11
N THR A 105 -0.29 10.34 -6.15
CA THR A 105 0.48 10.85 -5.00
C THR A 105 -0.43 11.19 -3.81
N VAL A 106 -1.53 11.88 -4.07
CA VAL A 106 -2.52 12.24 -3.03
C VAL A 106 -3.18 10.99 -2.46
N GLY A 107 -3.58 10.04 -3.32
CA GLY A 107 -4.16 8.77 -2.88
C GLY A 107 -3.24 7.96 -1.96
N ILE A 108 -1.93 7.97 -2.23
CA ILE A 108 -0.90 7.29 -1.44
C ILE A 108 -0.63 8.05 -0.13
N ASN A 109 -0.30 9.35 -0.21
CA ASN A 109 0.07 10.14 0.97
C ASN A 109 -1.06 10.26 1.99
N PHE A 110 -2.30 10.42 1.55
CA PHE A 110 -3.46 10.59 2.43
C PHE A 110 -4.23 9.29 2.70
N LEU A 111 -3.74 8.17 2.21
CA LEU A 111 -4.36 6.84 2.37
C LEU A 111 -5.84 6.83 1.97
N LEU A 112 -6.17 7.42 0.81
CA LEU A 112 -7.56 7.62 0.40
C LEU A 112 -8.24 6.33 -0.11
N ARG A 113 -9.53 6.19 0.23
CA ARG A 113 -10.39 5.21 -0.43
C ARG A 113 -10.80 5.72 -1.82
N LYS A 114 -11.12 4.82 -2.73
CA LYS A 114 -11.61 5.18 -4.07
C LYS A 114 -12.76 6.20 -4.02
N SER A 115 -13.74 5.98 -3.14
CA SER A 115 -14.91 6.85 -2.98
C SER A 115 -14.61 8.21 -2.34
N GLU A 116 -13.48 8.34 -1.64
CA GLU A 116 -13.02 9.60 -1.05
C GLU A 116 -12.18 10.41 -2.05
N HIS A 117 -11.75 9.81 -3.14
CA HIS A 117 -10.66 10.30 -3.95
C HIS A 117 -11.10 10.71 -5.35
N ILE A 118 -11.79 9.85 -6.09
CA ILE A 118 -12.05 10.00 -7.52
C ILE A 118 -13.49 9.64 -7.84
N MET A 119 -14.05 10.31 -8.84
CA MET A 119 -15.40 10.02 -9.35
C MET A 119 -15.45 8.65 -10.03
N THR A 120 -16.51 7.91 -9.77
CA THR A 120 -16.84 6.67 -10.50
C THR A 120 -17.89 7.01 -11.52
N LYS A 121 -17.63 6.71 -12.81
CA LYS A 121 -18.52 6.96 -13.91
C LYS A 121 -19.92 6.33 -13.64
N GLY A 122 -20.98 7.11 -13.81
CA GLY A 122 -22.36 6.62 -13.75
C GLY A 122 -22.94 6.36 -12.35
N LYS A 123 -22.23 6.69 -11.28
CA LYS A 123 -22.80 6.68 -9.92
C LYS A 123 -22.82 8.09 -9.38
N ALA A 124 -23.95 8.52 -8.81
CA ALA A 124 -24.00 9.65 -7.90
C ALA A 124 -23.07 9.26 -6.72
N ALA A 125 -21.79 9.54 -6.88
CA ALA A 125 -20.78 9.20 -5.91
C ALA A 125 -21.01 10.07 -4.68
N ALA A 126 -20.74 9.53 -3.52
CA ALA A 126 -20.31 10.34 -2.41
C ALA A 126 -19.37 11.41 -2.95
N ALA A 127 -19.57 12.67 -2.54
CA ALA A 127 -18.97 13.84 -3.16
C ALA A 127 -17.47 13.66 -3.43
N PRO A 128 -16.99 13.89 -4.65
CA PRO A 128 -15.59 13.76 -4.96
C PRO A 128 -14.80 14.74 -4.09
N LEU A 129 -13.51 14.48 -3.91
CA LEU A 129 -12.62 15.42 -3.26
C LEU A 129 -12.62 16.73 -4.04
N LEU A 130 -13.12 17.81 -3.44
CA LEU A 130 -13.16 19.14 -4.04
C LEU A 130 -11.90 19.94 -3.66
N ARG A 131 -11.59 20.99 -4.41
CA ARG A 131 -10.45 21.87 -4.12
C ARG A 131 -10.59 22.56 -2.77
N ARG A 132 -11.80 22.93 -2.35
CA ARG A 132 -12.09 23.50 -1.02
C ARG A 132 -11.74 22.56 0.15
N HIS A 133 -11.61 21.27 -0.11
CA HIS A 133 -11.20 20.30 0.89
C HIS A 133 -9.67 20.28 1.11
N VAL A 134 -8.92 20.95 0.24
CA VAL A 134 -7.45 21.09 0.33
C VAL A 134 -7.15 22.46 0.94
N VAL A 135 -6.73 22.46 2.19
CA VAL A 135 -6.49 23.70 2.96
C VAL A 135 -5.00 23.84 3.23
N PHE A 136 -4.43 24.95 2.80
CA PHE A 136 -3.01 25.24 2.97
C PHE A 136 -2.76 26.16 4.15
N PHE A 137 -1.60 26.02 4.78
CA PHE A 137 -1.15 26.81 5.91
C PHE A 137 0.29 27.28 5.70
N ASP A 138 0.57 28.53 6.09
CA ASP A 138 1.91 29.08 6.10
C ASP A 138 2.76 28.57 7.28
N ILE A 139 4.00 29.05 7.41
CA ILE A 139 4.92 28.67 8.49
C ILE A 139 4.40 29.08 9.89
N HIS A 140 3.57 30.11 9.95
CA HIS A 140 2.93 30.58 11.19
C HIS A 140 1.59 29.88 11.48
N ASN A 141 1.29 28.80 10.73
CA ASN A 141 0.03 28.06 10.82
C ASN A 141 -1.22 28.89 10.49
N ARG A 142 -1.07 29.95 9.70
CA ARG A 142 -2.19 30.77 9.22
C ARG A 142 -2.71 30.17 7.93
N HIS A 143 -4.03 30.19 7.75
CA HIS A 143 -4.70 29.70 6.54
C HIS A 143 -4.28 30.56 5.34
N ILE A 144 -3.91 29.90 4.24
CA ILE A 144 -3.62 30.53 2.95
C ILE A 144 -4.90 30.46 2.09
N PRO A 145 -5.51 31.59 1.76
CA PRO A 145 -6.65 31.65 0.83
C PRO A 145 -6.32 31.02 -0.51
N TYR A 146 -7.31 30.40 -1.15
CA TYR A 146 -7.16 29.70 -2.43
C TYR A 146 -6.45 30.54 -3.51
N GLN A 147 -6.76 31.86 -3.58
CA GLN A 147 -6.19 32.79 -4.56
C GLN A 147 -4.71 33.11 -4.29
N LEU A 148 -4.23 32.86 -3.07
CA LEU A 148 -2.86 33.13 -2.65
C LEU A 148 -1.98 31.90 -2.62
N VAL A 149 -2.52 30.72 -2.92
CA VAL A 149 -1.74 29.49 -3.03
C VAL A 149 -0.65 29.67 -4.09
N GLU A 150 0.57 29.29 -3.79
CA GLU A 150 1.83 29.51 -4.52
C GLU A 150 2.39 30.94 -4.41
N LYS A 151 1.56 31.98 -4.24
CA LYS A 151 2.03 33.35 -3.94
C LYS A 151 2.54 33.46 -2.49
N VAL A 152 1.96 32.69 -1.59
CA VAL A 152 2.42 32.45 -0.24
C VAL A 152 2.83 30.99 -0.14
N THR A 153 4.07 30.74 0.24
CA THR A 153 4.61 29.38 0.36
C THR A 153 3.85 28.59 1.42
N ALA A 154 3.24 27.48 1.03
CA ALA A 154 2.58 26.59 1.95
C ALA A 154 3.59 25.76 2.74
N TYR A 155 3.50 25.80 4.07
CA TYR A 155 4.28 24.97 4.96
C TYR A 155 3.57 23.65 5.32
N ALA A 156 2.25 23.67 5.33
CA ALA A 156 1.45 22.47 5.53
C ALA A 156 0.20 22.46 4.66
N VAL A 157 -0.32 21.26 4.42
CA VAL A 157 -1.62 21.03 3.78
C VAL A 157 -2.46 20.12 4.66
N VAL A 158 -3.73 20.45 4.80
CA VAL A 158 -4.76 19.63 5.46
C VAL A 158 -5.76 19.20 4.40
N LEU A 159 -6.03 17.91 4.36
CA LEU A 159 -7.09 17.36 3.52
C LEU A 159 -8.31 17.04 4.39
N ASN A 160 -9.43 17.71 4.11
CA ASN A 160 -10.72 17.48 4.78
C ASN A 160 -11.50 16.44 3.99
N ILE A 161 -11.57 15.22 4.49
CA ILE A 161 -12.31 14.12 3.87
C ILE A 161 -13.68 14.07 4.53
N THR A 162 -14.68 14.62 3.86
CA THR A 162 -16.03 14.85 4.40
C THR A 162 -16.92 13.60 4.37
N PHE A 163 -16.55 12.59 3.59
CA PHE A 163 -17.32 11.35 3.45
C PHE A 163 -16.43 10.12 3.43
N GLY A 164 -16.76 9.13 4.23
CA GLY A 164 -16.10 7.82 4.19
C GLY A 164 -17.09 6.70 4.51
N LYS A 165 -16.94 5.55 3.88
CA LYS A 165 -17.79 4.36 4.13
C LYS A 165 -17.80 3.94 5.62
N ALA A 166 -16.77 4.30 6.38
CA ALA A 166 -16.66 4.00 7.80
C ALA A 166 -17.14 5.16 8.70
N ASP A 167 -17.40 6.32 8.12
CA ASP A 167 -17.88 7.50 8.84
C ASP A 167 -19.38 7.68 8.56
N GLN A 168 -20.18 6.88 9.25
CA GLN A 168 -21.63 6.96 9.16
C GLN A 168 -22.17 8.19 9.90
N SER A 169 -21.34 8.80 10.74
CA SER A 169 -21.69 9.97 11.55
C SER A 169 -21.46 11.30 10.85
N GLY A 170 -20.78 11.28 9.67
CA GLY A 170 -20.51 12.48 8.87
C GLY A 170 -19.48 13.45 9.45
N TYR A 171 -18.73 13.05 10.49
CA TYR A 171 -17.69 13.91 11.09
C TYR A 171 -16.48 14.13 10.16
N GLY A 172 -16.31 13.27 9.17
CA GLY A 172 -15.19 13.33 8.27
C GLY A 172 -13.85 12.98 8.93
N ARG A 173 -12.79 13.12 8.16
CA ARG A 173 -11.42 12.91 8.60
C ARG A 173 -10.54 14.05 8.11
N ARG A 174 -9.72 14.58 9.00
CA ARG A 174 -8.70 15.58 8.66
C ARG A 174 -7.33 14.94 8.72
N THR A 175 -6.57 15.05 7.64
CA THR A 175 -5.22 14.50 7.57
C THR A 175 -4.28 15.63 7.14
N ARG A 176 -3.18 15.81 7.88
CA ARG A 176 -2.22 16.90 7.69
C ARG A 176 -0.87 16.36 7.24
N HIS A 177 -0.25 17.02 6.26
CA HIS A 177 1.15 16.86 5.89
C HIS A 177 1.91 18.18 6.04
N SER A 178 3.17 18.08 6.47
CA SER A 178 4.10 19.21 6.47
C SER A 178 4.99 19.18 5.23
N ARG A 179 5.45 20.34 4.81
CA ARG A 179 6.34 20.50 3.66
C ARG A 179 7.67 19.81 3.89
N GLN A 180 8.11 19.06 2.88
CA GLN A 180 9.39 18.33 2.86
C GLN A 180 10.20 18.80 1.64
N PRO A 181 10.98 19.90 1.75
CA PRO A 181 11.69 20.50 0.62
C PRO A 181 12.74 19.56 0.01
N GLN A 182 13.31 18.65 0.81
CA GLN A 182 14.30 17.67 0.37
C GLN A 182 13.69 16.56 -0.51
N HIS A 183 12.37 16.42 -0.51
CA HIS A 183 11.65 15.44 -1.29
C HIS A 183 10.55 16.05 -2.19
N PRO A 184 10.88 17.01 -3.07
CA PRO A 184 9.88 17.79 -3.80
C PRO A 184 9.01 16.94 -4.73
N LYS A 185 9.55 15.85 -5.25
CA LYS A 185 8.83 14.95 -6.18
C LYS A 185 7.77 14.08 -5.52
N THR A 186 7.78 13.97 -4.19
CA THR A 186 6.86 13.12 -3.42
C THR A 186 6.15 13.85 -2.28
N CYS A 187 6.56 15.09 -2.00
CA CYS A 187 5.96 15.92 -0.97
C CYS A 187 4.54 16.34 -1.34
N ALA A 188 3.56 15.88 -0.58
CA ALA A 188 2.15 16.18 -0.82
C ALA A 188 1.85 17.70 -0.82
N VAL A 189 2.53 18.49 0.03
CA VAL A 189 2.35 19.95 0.10
C VAL A 189 2.79 20.61 -1.20
N ILE A 190 4.00 20.31 -1.67
CA ILE A 190 4.57 20.91 -2.89
C ILE A 190 3.74 20.52 -4.12
N ILE A 191 3.37 19.26 -4.22
CA ILE A 191 2.61 18.73 -5.36
C ILE A 191 1.22 19.37 -5.42
N LEU A 192 0.51 19.42 -4.28
CA LEU A 192 -0.83 20.01 -4.23
C LEU A 192 -0.81 21.52 -4.42
N GLU A 193 0.15 22.22 -3.82
CA GLU A 193 0.34 23.67 -3.99
C GLU A 193 0.50 24.01 -5.48
N HIS A 194 1.45 23.35 -6.16
CA HIS A 194 1.69 23.55 -7.58
C HIS A 194 0.47 23.18 -8.45
N TRP A 195 -0.17 22.04 -8.17
CA TRP A 195 -1.36 21.59 -8.92
C TRP A 195 -2.52 22.59 -8.80
N VAL A 196 -2.82 23.02 -7.57
CA VAL A 196 -3.94 23.94 -7.32
C VAL A 196 -3.69 25.30 -7.98
N ALA A 197 -2.49 25.86 -7.83
CA ALA A 197 -2.13 27.16 -8.43
C ALA A 197 -2.14 27.08 -9.97
N LYS A 198 -1.43 26.10 -10.54
CA LYS A 198 -1.33 25.91 -12.00
C LYS A 198 -2.70 25.74 -12.65
N THR A 199 -3.58 24.92 -12.05
CA THR A 199 -4.90 24.68 -12.63
C THR A 199 -5.87 25.83 -12.42
N ARG A 200 -5.74 26.61 -11.34
CA ARG A 200 -6.43 27.87 -11.15
C ARG A 200 -6.03 28.89 -12.22
N ASP A 201 -4.73 29.14 -12.37
CA ASP A 201 -4.21 30.25 -13.14
C ASP A 201 -4.25 30.00 -14.66
N ARG A 202 -4.04 28.74 -15.10
CA ARG A 202 -4.00 28.38 -16.52
C ARG A 202 -5.31 27.83 -17.07
N TYR A 203 -6.12 27.19 -16.20
CA TYR A 203 -7.32 26.48 -16.65
C TYR A 203 -8.61 27.04 -16.03
N GLY A 204 -8.54 28.08 -15.21
CA GLY A 204 -9.69 28.74 -14.63
C GLY A 204 -10.46 27.89 -13.63
N CYS A 205 -9.81 26.88 -13.03
CA CYS A 205 -10.47 26.02 -12.04
C CYS A 205 -10.83 26.79 -10.77
N ILE A 206 -12.05 26.59 -10.27
CA ILE A 206 -12.54 27.25 -9.07
C ILE A 206 -12.51 26.34 -7.84
N ILE A 207 -12.69 26.92 -6.67
CA ILE A 207 -12.60 26.22 -5.38
C ILE A 207 -13.65 25.10 -5.23
N GLU A 208 -14.77 25.22 -5.93
CA GLU A 208 -15.86 24.23 -5.91
C GLU A 208 -15.65 23.05 -6.87
N ASP A 209 -14.67 23.15 -7.76
CA ASP A 209 -14.38 22.08 -8.71
C ASP A 209 -13.83 20.82 -7.99
N PRO A 210 -14.09 19.63 -8.52
CA PRO A 210 -13.36 18.43 -8.11
C PRO A 210 -11.84 18.64 -8.25
N LEU A 211 -11.06 18.12 -7.32
CA LEU A 211 -9.61 18.38 -7.25
C LEU A 211 -8.89 18.07 -8.57
N TYR A 212 -9.30 17.01 -9.26
CA TYR A 212 -8.68 16.56 -10.53
C TYR A 212 -9.54 16.90 -11.75
N HIS A 213 -10.44 17.86 -11.62
CA HIS A 213 -11.21 18.39 -12.75
C HIS A 213 -10.40 19.40 -13.55
N LEU A 214 -10.52 19.33 -14.87
CA LEU A 214 -10.04 20.32 -15.82
C LEU A 214 -11.22 20.69 -16.74
N PRO A 215 -11.56 21.97 -16.94
CA PRO A 215 -12.77 22.38 -17.66
C PRO A 215 -12.91 21.74 -19.03
N LYS A 216 -11.81 21.62 -19.77
CA LYS A 216 -11.80 21.00 -21.12
C LYS A 216 -11.92 19.46 -21.12
N TYR A 217 -11.49 18.79 -20.02
CA TYR A 217 -11.33 17.33 -19.97
C TYR A 217 -12.23 16.65 -18.93
N GLY A 218 -12.97 17.45 -18.16
CA GLY A 218 -13.79 16.94 -17.07
C GLY A 218 -12.99 16.40 -15.88
N ALA A 219 -13.67 15.69 -15.00
CA ALA A 219 -13.07 15.06 -13.84
C ALA A 219 -12.29 13.79 -14.24
N LEU A 220 -11.20 13.51 -13.50
CA LEU A 220 -10.45 12.27 -13.67
C LEU A 220 -11.35 11.06 -13.36
N ALA A 221 -11.48 10.15 -14.31
CA ALA A 221 -12.23 8.92 -14.15
C ALA A 221 -11.37 7.83 -13.47
N VAL A 222 -12.01 6.96 -12.68
CA VAL A 222 -11.33 5.87 -12.01
C VAL A 222 -10.73 4.87 -13.00
N GLU A 223 -11.37 4.70 -14.14
CA GLU A 223 -10.93 3.81 -15.22
C GLU A 223 -9.62 4.31 -15.85
N GLU A 224 -9.50 5.63 -16.03
CA GLU A 224 -8.30 6.26 -16.54
C GLU A 224 -7.12 6.06 -15.58
N LEU A 225 -7.34 6.30 -14.28
CA LEU A 225 -6.33 6.03 -13.26
C LEU A 225 -5.91 4.55 -13.24
N HIS A 226 -6.88 3.62 -13.30
CA HIS A 226 -6.56 2.19 -13.33
C HIS A 226 -5.73 1.80 -14.55
N THR A 227 -6.04 2.35 -15.72
CA THR A 227 -5.29 2.09 -16.96
C THR A 227 -3.84 2.50 -16.81
N VAL A 228 -3.57 3.69 -16.27
CA VAL A 228 -2.20 4.16 -16.02
C VAL A 228 -1.48 3.29 -15.00
N MET A 229 -2.10 3.03 -13.85
CA MET A 229 -1.51 2.21 -12.79
C MET A 229 -1.18 0.80 -13.28
N GLN A 230 -2.07 0.19 -14.08
CA GLN A 230 -1.87 -1.14 -14.64
C GLN A 230 -0.75 -1.15 -15.67
N ALA A 231 -0.68 -0.15 -16.54
CA ALA A 231 0.40 0.01 -17.50
C ALA A 231 1.75 0.20 -16.80
N THR A 232 1.79 1.04 -15.77
CA THR A 232 2.99 1.27 -14.95
C THR A 232 3.46 0.00 -14.26
N MET A 233 2.53 -0.73 -13.66
CA MET A 233 2.87 -1.98 -12.99
C MET A 233 3.34 -3.06 -13.97
N LYS A 234 2.72 -3.14 -15.15
CA LYS A 234 3.15 -4.03 -16.24
C LYS A 234 4.57 -3.72 -16.69
N ALA A 235 4.88 -2.46 -16.92
CA ALA A 235 6.20 -2.02 -17.35
C ALA A 235 7.30 -2.30 -16.31
N ASN A 236 6.97 -2.28 -15.02
CA ASN A 236 7.94 -2.44 -13.93
C ASN A 236 7.94 -3.82 -13.25
N GLY A 237 6.93 -4.64 -13.44
CA GLY A 237 6.78 -5.93 -12.74
C GLY A 237 6.34 -7.09 -13.63
N GLY A 238 6.02 -6.82 -14.89
CA GLY A 238 5.53 -7.80 -15.85
C GLY A 238 4.00 -7.93 -15.88
N ASP A 239 3.50 -8.54 -16.94
CA ASP A 239 2.07 -8.62 -17.30
C ASP A 239 1.15 -9.16 -16.21
N ARG A 240 1.62 -10.16 -15.45
CA ARG A 240 0.85 -10.80 -14.38
C ARG A 240 0.45 -9.85 -13.25
N PHE A 241 1.17 -8.74 -13.08
CA PHE A 241 0.94 -7.81 -11.97
C PHE A 241 -0.03 -6.68 -12.32
N GLY A 242 -0.15 -6.30 -13.60
CA GLY A 242 -1.00 -5.20 -14.02
C GLY A 242 -2.45 -5.36 -13.57
N LYS A 243 -3.05 -6.52 -13.81
CA LYS A 243 -4.46 -6.80 -13.46
C LYS A 243 -4.77 -6.78 -11.96
N ARG A 244 -3.75 -6.82 -11.09
CA ARG A 244 -3.88 -6.84 -9.63
C ARG A 244 -3.85 -5.45 -8.99
N VAL A 245 -3.70 -4.40 -9.81
CA VAL A 245 -3.58 -3.02 -9.35
C VAL A 245 -4.87 -2.25 -9.63
N THR A 246 -5.34 -1.53 -8.64
CA THR A 246 -6.53 -0.67 -8.72
C THR A 246 -6.31 0.56 -7.83
N SER A 247 -7.22 1.55 -7.87
CA SER A 247 -7.16 2.71 -6.98
C SER A 247 -7.04 2.36 -5.48
N HIS A 248 -7.51 1.19 -5.05
CA HIS A 248 -7.30 0.70 -3.69
C HIS A 248 -5.83 0.35 -3.38
N SER A 249 -5.05 0.07 -4.42
CA SER A 249 -3.62 -0.21 -4.30
C SER A 249 -2.81 1.01 -3.87
N LEU A 250 -3.29 2.24 -4.11
CA LEU A 250 -2.69 3.48 -3.61
C LEU A 250 -2.72 3.51 -2.08
N ARG A 251 -3.90 3.28 -1.51
CA ARG A 251 -4.09 3.21 -0.05
C ARG A 251 -3.28 2.06 0.58
N TYR A 252 -3.25 0.92 -0.08
CA TYR A 252 -2.43 -0.22 0.33
C TYR A 252 -0.94 0.14 0.28
N GLY A 253 -0.47 0.74 -0.81
CA GLY A 253 0.91 1.18 -0.98
C GLY A 253 1.35 2.14 0.11
N GLY A 254 0.57 3.19 0.37
CA GLY A 254 0.84 4.15 1.44
C GLY A 254 0.93 3.49 2.82
N ALA A 255 -0.02 2.63 3.19
CA ALA A 255 0.02 1.91 4.47
C ALA A 255 1.23 0.98 4.58
N THR A 256 1.58 0.28 3.49
CA THR A 256 2.77 -0.59 3.44
C THR A 256 4.07 0.21 3.58
N MET A 257 4.16 1.38 2.94
CA MET A 257 5.32 2.27 3.04
C MET A 257 5.51 2.80 4.46
N LEU A 258 4.43 3.23 5.12
CA LEU A 258 4.48 3.69 6.52
C LEU A 258 4.89 2.56 7.47
N ALA A 259 4.36 1.35 7.27
CA ALA A 259 4.77 0.18 8.04
C ALA A 259 6.24 -0.18 7.81
N ALA A 260 6.71 -0.14 6.55
CA ALA A 260 8.11 -0.37 6.20
C ALA A 260 9.06 0.69 6.78
N ALA A 261 8.58 1.93 6.97
CA ALA A 261 9.30 2.99 7.67
C ALA A 261 9.28 2.84 9.20
N GLY A 262 8.69 1.77 9.74
CA GLY A 262 8.66 1.48 11.18
C GLY A 262 7.55 2.18 11.96
N LEU A 263 6.58 2.82 11.30
CA LEU A 263 5.49 3.46 12.03
C LEU A 263 4.60 2.41 12.73
N PRO A 264 4.23 2.65 14.01
CA PRO A 264 3.34 1.76 14.74
C PRO A 264 1.98 1.58 14.04
N HIS A 265 1.45 0.38 14.13
CA HIS A 265 0.19 0.00 13.48
C HIS A 265 -0.98 0.92 13.85
N TYR A 266 -1.08 1.35 15.11
CA TYR A 266 -2.15 2.23 15.57
C TYR A 266 -2.06 3.64 14.95
N ILE A 267 -0.84 4.15 14.70
CA ILE A 267 -0.63 5.43 14.00
C ILE A 267 -1.14 5.31 12.55
N ILE A 268 -0.79 4.22 11.86
CA ILE A 268 -1.25 3.98 10.49
C ILE A 268 -2.77 3.83 10.45
N ALA A 269 -3.35 3.13 11.45
CA ALA A 269 -4.80 2.98 11.59
C ALA A 269 -5.49 4.34 11.75
N MET A 270 -5.04 5.14 12.68
CA MET A 270 -5.57 6.47 12.96
C MET A 270 -5.46 7.37 11.73
N TYR A 271 -4.28 7.41 11.11
CA TYR A 271 -4.00 8.25 9.94
C TYR A 271 -4.86 7.86 8.73
N GLY A 272 -5.03 6.56 8.48
CA GLY A 272 -5.85 6.04 7.40
C GLY A 272 -7.34 5.96 7.69
N GLY A 273 -7.80 6.17 8.92
CA GLY A 273 -9.19 5.99 9.32
C GLY A 273 -9.62 4.51 9.26
N TRP A 274 -8.78 3.62 9.78
CA TRP A 274 -9.14 2.25 10.12
C TRP A 274 -9.44 2.13 11.61
N SER A 275 -10.26 1.16 11.99
CA SER A 275 -10.32 0.72 13.39
C SER A 275 -8.97 0.09 13.77
N GLN A 276 -8.59 0.18 15.05
CA GLN A 276 -7.33 -0.39 15.55
C GLN A 276 -7.23 -1.89 15.28
N ASP A 277 -8.35 -2.61 15.36
CA ASP A 277 -8.44 -4.06 15.15
C ASP A 277 -8.67 -4.46 13.68
N SER A 278 -8.51 -3.52 12.75
CA SER A 278 -8.80 -3.75 11.34
C SER A 278 -7.99 -4.89 10.75
N GLN A 279 -8.64 -6.02 10.43
CA GLN A 279 -8.03 -7.13 9.70
C GLN A 279 -7.52 -6.70 8.31
N THR A 280 -8.19 -5.74 7.70
CA THR A 280 -7.75 -5.16 6.42
C THR A 280 -6.41 -4.46 6.56
N LEU A 281 -6.21 -3.68 7.63
CA LEU A 281 -4.94 -3.01 7.87
C LEU A 281 -3.82 -4.03 8.13
N LYS A 282 -4.08 -5.10 8.90
CA LYS A 282 -3.11 -6.19 9.10
C LYS A 282 -2.65 -6.84 7.79
N LEU A 283 -3.51 -6.88 6.78
CA LEU A 283 -3.11 -7.36 5.44
C LEU A 283 -2.18 -6.39 4.71
N TYR A 284 -2.32 -5.09 4.95
CA TYR A 284 -1.51 -4.03 4.30
C TYR A 284 -0.17 -3.81 4.97
N THR A 285 -0.08 -4.08 6.27
CA THR A 285 1.14 -3.92 7.08
C THR A 285 1.93 -5.22 7.23
N LYS A 286 1.86 -6.11 6.24
CA LYS A 286 2.68 -7.34 6.23
C LYS A 286 4.17 -7.00 6.23
N PRO A 287 4.99 -7.80 6.90
CA PRO A 287 6.43 -7.61 6.88
C PRO A 287 6.95 -7.55 5.44
N SER A 288 7.58 -6.44 5.09
CA SER A 288 8.35 -6.29 3.85
C SER A 288 9.77 -6.82 4.06
N THR A 289 10.49 -7.09 2.98
CA THR A 289 11.93 -7.43 3.06
C THR A 289 12.71 -6.35 3.81
N GLN A 290 12.37 -5.08 3.60
CA GLN A 290 12.99 -3.96 4.31
C GLN A 290 12.71 -4.03 5.82
N MET A 291 11.47 -4.33 6.22
CA MET A 291 11.08 -4.47 7.62
C MET A 291 11.81 -5.66 8.28
N VAL A 292 11.89 -6.79 7.57
CA VAL A 292 12.68 -7.96 8.03
C VAL A 292 14.14 -7.60 8.21
N ASN A 293 14.74 -6.85 7.28
CA ASN A 293 16.13 -6.38 7.39
C ASN A 293 16.34 -5.44 8.57
N ILE A 294 15.37 -4.52 8.83
CA ILE A 294 15.42 -3.63 9.99
C ILE A 294 15.38 -4.45 11.28
N VAL A 295 14.45 -5.39 11.40
CA VAL A 295 14.35 -6.29 12.57
C VAL A 295 15.64 -7.09 12.74
N SER A 296 16.13 -7.72 11.65
CA SER A 296 17.36 -8.51 11.69
C SER A 296 18.57 -7.69 12.12
N LYS A 297 18.68 -6.44 11.62
CA LYS A 297 19.75 -5.52 12.01
C LYS A 297 19.66 -5.15 13.49
N HIS A 298 18.46 -4.82 13.99
CA HIS A 298 18.27 -4.52 15.41
C HIS A 298 18.56 -5.72 16.30
N MET A 299 18.05 -6.90 15.94
CA MET A 299 18.32 -8.13 16.69
C MET A 299 19.82 -8.46 16.72
N ALA A 300 20.53 -8.24 15.62
CA ALA A 300 21.97 -8.47 15.57
C ALA A 300 22.75 -7.42 16.39
N SER A 301 22.32 -6.15 16.40
CA SER A 301 22.96 -5.10 17.22
C SER A 301 22.77 -5.33 18.72
N MET A 302 21.63 -5.87 19.11
CA MET A 302 21.32 -6.16 20.52
C MET A 302 22.29 -7.17 21.16
N GLY A 303 22.88 -8.07 20.38
CA GLY A 303 23.88 -9.02 20.90
C GLY A 303 25.20 -8.39 21.27
N ASN A 304 25.46 -7.15 20.87
CA ASN A 304 26.70 -6.41 21.12
C ASN A 304 26.54 -5.27 22.15
N GLU A 305 25.32 -5.01 22.60
CA GLU A 305 25.05 -3.95 23.58
C GLU A 305 25.01 -4.53 25.00
N ASP A 306 25.48 -3.75 25.96
CA ASP A 306 25.43 -4.11 27.38
C ASP A 306 23.96 -4.34 27.78
N SER A 307 23.68 -5.51 28.37
CA SER A 307 22.37 -5.95 28.78
C SER A 307 21.62 -4.99 29.73
N SER A 308 22.34 -4.02 30.31
CA SER A 308 21.78 -2.93 31.11
C SER A 308 20.75 -2.07 30.36
N MET A 309 20.81 -2.01 29.01
CA MET A 309 19.84 -1.27 28.19
C MET A 309 18.46 -1.96 28.07
N TYR A 310 18.38 -3.25 28.38
CA TYR A 310 17.09 -4.00 28.30
C TYR A 310 16.22 -3.87 29.55
N PHE A 311 16.80 -3.40 30.63
CA PHE A 311 16.04 -3.06 31.83
C PHE A 311 15.52 -1.64 31.65
N ILE A 312 14.27 -1.51 31.20
CA ILE A 312 13.53 -0.26 31.32
C ILE A 312 13.64 0.11 32.80
N ASN A 313 14.36 1.20 33.03
CA ASN A 313 14.58 1.67 34.40
C ASN A 313 13.19 1.89 35.00
N ASP A 314 12.80 1.12 36.04
CA ASP A 314 11.50 1.22 36.68
C ASP A 314 11.20 2.67 37.10
N ALA A 315 12.24 3.47 37.34
CA ALA A 315 12.16 4.90 37.56
C ALA A 315 11.52 5.67 36.38
N TYR A 316 11.73 5.25 35.11
CA TYR A 316 11.11 5.91 33.97
C TYR A 316 9.62 5.60 33.86
N VAL A 317 9.21 4.38 34.18
CA VAL A 317 7.80 3.97 34.20
C VAL A 317 7.05 4.70 35.32
N ILE A 318 7.68 4.86 36.47
CA ILE A 318 7.10 5.58 37.63
C ILE A 318 6.99 7.07 37.34
N SER A 319 7.98 7.69 36.66
CA SER A 319 7.96 9.12 36.31
C SER A 319 6.91 9.48 35.26
N GLN A 320 6.43 8.52 34.46
CA GLN A 320 5.38 8.70 33.45
C GLN A 320 3.96 8.40 33.98
N GLY A 321 3.76 8.30 35.28
CA GLY A 321 2.45 8.13 35.90
C GLY A 321 1.82 6.75 35.70
N GLY A 322 2.67 5.72 35.59
CA GLY A 322 2.22 4.35 35.47
C GLY A 322 1.43 3.89 36.71
N TYR A 323 0.27 3.38 36.45
CA TYR A 323 -0.60 2.54 37.26
C TYR A 323 -0.63 2.80 38.79
N LYS A 324 -1.54 3.61 39.23
CA LYS A 324 -2.09 3.46 40.57
C LYS A 324 -2.86 2.15 40.61
N ASN A 325 -2.26 1.09 41.15
CA ASN A 325 -2.99 -0.05 41.66
C ASN A 325 -3.87 0.43 42.84
N ASN A 326 -5.10 0.73 42.55
CA ASN A 326 -6.12 0.75 43.61
C ASN A 326 -6.50 -0.73 43.86
N GLY A 327 -5.76 -1.40 44.70
CA GLY A 327 -6.18 -2.65 45.33
C GLY A 327 -7.27 -2.37 46.41
N PRO A 328 -7.97 -3.41 46.87
CA PRO A 328 -9.32 -3.36 47.40
C PRO A 328 -9.50 -2.51 48.65
#